data_8a21093231e5e0a5a61d9871eb09572e
#
_entry.id   8a21093231e5e0a5a61d9871eb09572e
#
_cell.length_a   1.000
_cell.length_b   1.000
_cell.length_c   1.000
_cell.angle_alpha   90.00
_cell.angle_beta   90.00
_cell.angle_gamma   90.00
#
_symmetry.space_group_name_H-M   'P 1'
#
loop_
_entity.id
_entity.type
_entity.pdbx_description
1 polymer ?
#
loop_
_entity_poly.entity_id
_entity_poly.type
_entity_poly.pdbx_seq_one_letter_code
_entity_poly.pdbx_strand_id
1 'polypeptide(L)'
;PCGVDINNLIDDVRILSWQAADILLYYSKLLEDSNHKVKILKNNNEDDPVTLADLKVNELIIKRINEKYKNINWDILSEENVKISLNNFDSNSDWIWVLDPLDGTKDFIQGTGNYAMHLALNFREKPYLGFVLIPDKNQLWISNGEKTWCEKRDGSKYEPILLRNRNLREMTLVTSKNHGNEILKNLIQEINFCKVEIMGSIGCKIASIVNGES
;
A
#
# COMPACT_ATOMS: atom_id res chain seq x y z
N PRO A 1 6.15 -3.88 20.87
CA PRO A 1 6.65 -2.52 20.86
C PRO A 1 6.03 -1.72 22.00
N CYS A 2 6.83 -0.98 22.78
CA CYS A 2 6.37 -0.16 23.91
C CYS A 2 5.45 -0.89 24.93
N GLY A 3 5.70 -2.17 25.21
CA GLY A 3 4.86 -2.99 26.10
C GLY A 3 3.59 -3.56 25.47
N VAL A 4 3.36 -3.28 24.17
CA VAL A 4 2.25 -3.87 23.41
C VAL A 4 2.66 -5.25 22.88
N ASP A 5 1.80 -6.25 23.07
CA ASP A 5 1.98 -7.58 22.49
C ASP A 5 1.88 -7.49 20.96
N ILE A 6 2.89 -8.04 20.27
CA ILE A 6 3.01 -7.92 18.82
C ILE A 6 1.91 -8.69 18.07
N ASN A 7 1.47 -9.83 18.60
CA ASN A 7 0.45 -10.63 17.94
C ASN A 7 -0.92 -9.93 18.03
N ASN A 8 -1.24 -9.38 19.19
CA ASN A 8 -2.44 -8.57 19.38
C ASN A 8 -2.41 -7.33 18.46
N LEU A 9 -1.25 -6.69 18.30
CA LEU A 9 -1.10 -5.54 17.43
C LEU A 9 -1.32 -5.94 15.95
N ILE A 10 -0.75 -7.07 15.52
CA ILE A 10 -0.96 -7.58 14.16
C ILE A 10 -2.43 -7.91 13.94
N ASP A 11 -3.11 -8.53 14.91
CA ASP A 11 -4.54 -8.84 14.82
C ASP A 11 -5.41 -7.58 14.68
N ASP A 12 -5.08 -6.54 15.45
CA ASP A 12 -5.79 -5.27 15.38
C ASP A 12 -5.61 -4.59 14.01
N VAL A 13 -4.37 -4.53 13.52
CA VAL A 13 -4.08 -3.92 12.23
C VAL A 13 -4.67 -4.74 11.08
N ARG A 14 -4.72 -6.07 11.21
CA ARG A 14 -5.42 -6.95 10.26
C ARG A 14 -6.90 -6.56 10.14
N ILE A 15 -7.59 -6.39 11.27
CA ILE A 15 -9.00 -5.98 11.28
C ILE A 15 -9.16 -4.61 10.63
N LEU A 16 -8.30 -3.66 10.98
CA LEU A 16 -8.32 -2.31 10.40
C LEU A 16 -8.06 -2.34 8.88
N SER A 17 -7.12 -3.16 8.44
CA SER A 17 -6.81 -3.30 7.01
C SER A 17 -8.03 -3.79 6.23
N TRP A 18 -8.77 -4.79 6.73
CA TRP A 18 -9.98 -5.25 6.06
C TRP A 18 -11.12 -4.23 6.09
N GLN A 19 -11.23 -3.41 7.14
CA GLN A 19 -12.15 -2.27 7.16
C GLN A 19 -11.76 -1.21 6.11
N ALA A 20 -10.46 -0.93 5.96
CA ALA A 20 -9.95 -0.07 4.90
C ALA A 20 -10.26 -0.64 3.51
N ALA A 21 -10.12 -1.97 3.32
CA ALA A 21 -10.51 -2.64 2.08
C ALA A 21 -11.98 -2.39 1.72
N ASP A 22 -12.88 -2.46 2.71
CA ASP A 22 -14.31 -2.20 2.47
C ASP A 22 -14.57 -0.78 1.98
N ILE A 23 -13.85 0.21 2.53
CA ILE A 23 -13.93 1.60 2.09
C ILE A 23 -13.41 1.72 0.65
N LEU A 24 -12.21 1.20 0.37
CA LEU A 24 -11.60 1.28 -0.95
C LEU A 24 -12.47 0.61 -2.03
N LEU A 25 -12.95 -0.60 -1.77
CA LEU A 25 -13.83 -1.32 -2.70
C LEU A 25 -15.17 -0.62 -2.91
N TYR A 26 -15.73 0.00 -1.87
CA TYR A 26 -16.95 0.79 -1.99
C TYR A 26 -16.77 1.98 -2.94
N TYR A 27 -15.71 2.77 -2.75
CA TYR A 27 -15.43 3.93 -3.60
C TYR A 27 -14.97 3.52 -5.00
N SER A 28 -14.26 2.42 -5.17
CA SER A 28 -13.89 1.87 -6.47
C SER A 28 -15.15 1.57 -7.31
N LYS A 29 -16.13 0.90 -6.72
CA LYS A 29 -17.43 0.65 -7.39
C LYS A 29 -18.19 1.93 -7.75
N LEU A 30 -18.14 2.94 -6.89
CA LEU A 30 -18.79 4.22 -7.21
C LEU A 30 -18.13 4.95 -8.39
N LEU A 31 -16.82 4.74 -8.62
CA LEU A 31 -16.09 5.31 -9.74
C LEU A 31 -16.46 4.70 -11.10
N GLU A 32 -17.05 3.50 -11.12
CA GLU A 32 -17.59 2.90 -12.34
C GLU A 32 -18.76 3.73 -12.91
N ASP A 33 -19.52 4.42 -12.04
CA ASP A 33 -20.57 5.33 -12.45
C ASP A 33 -20.01 6.74 -12.66
N SER A 34 -20.05 7.23 -13.90
CA SER A 34 -19.53 8.54 -14.29
C SER A 34 -20.15 9.71 -13.51
N ASN A 35 -21.39 9.57 -13.02
CA ASN A 35 -22.07 10.61 -12.23
C ASN A 35 -21.43 10.80 -10.83
N HIS A 36 -20.70 9.83 -10.33
CA HIS A 36 -20.07 9.88 -9.02
C HIS A 36 -18.59 10.34 -9.06
N LYS A 37 -17.91 10.23 -10.21
CA LYS A 37 -16.48 10.59 -10.33
C LYS A 37 -16.16 11.99 -9.79
N VAL A 38 -16.91 13.00 -10.18
CA VAL A 38 -16.69 14.41 -9.77
C VAL A 38 -16.84 14.60 -8.26
N LYS A 39 -17.71 13.81 -7.61
CA LYS A 39 -17.93 13.90 -6.16
C LYS A 39 -16.85 13.21 -5.34
N ILE A 40 -16.20 12.22 -5.93
CA ILE A 40 -15.17 11.41 -5.26
C ILE A 40 -13.81 12.08 -5.32
N LEU A 41 -13.51 12.74 -6.43
CA LEU A 41 -12.25 13.49 -6.58
C LEU A 41 -12.30 14.76 -5.72
N LYS A 42 -11.26 14.96 -4.91
CA LYS A 42 -11.14 16.11 -3.99
C LYS A 42 -10.25 17.23 -4.51
N ASN A 43 -9.36 16.91 -5.41
CA ASN A 43 -8.56 17.88 -6.12
C ASN A 43 -8.56 17.58 -7.62
N ASN A 44 -8.27 18.61 -8.43
CA ASN A 44 -8.17 18.49 -9.88
C ASN A 44 -6.70 18.40 -10.35
N ASN A 45 -5.79 18.03 -9.44
CA ASN A 45 -4.40 17.84 -9.81
C ASN A 45 -4.25 16.48 -10.49
N GLU A 46 -4.04 16.47 -11.81
CA GLU A 46 -3.86 15.24 -12.59
C GLU A 46 -2.57 14.49 -12.24
N ASP A 47 -1.58 15.18 -11.71
CA ASP A 47 -0.31 14.57 -11.32
C ASP A 47 -0.36 13.88 -9.95
N ASP A 48 -1.15 14.43 -9.02
CA ASP A 48 -1.32 13.90 -7.67
C ASP A 48 -2.80 13.99 -7.23
N PRO A 49 -3.68 13.12 -7.77
CA PRO A 49 -5.09 13.13 -7.44
C PRO A 49 -5.32 12.59 -6.01
N VAL A 50 -6.25 13.25 -5.29
CA VAL A 50 -6.73 12.79 -3.98
C VAL A 50 -8.21 12.48 -4.09
N THR A 51 -8.63 11.34 -3.55
CA THR A 51 -10.03 10.92 -3.55
C THR A 51 -10.62 10.93 -2.13
N LEU A 52 -11.95 10.80 -2.07
CA LEU A 52 -12.64 10.59 -0.78
C LEU A 52 -12.19 9.28 -0.11
N ALA A 53 -11.77 8.30 -0.91
CA ALA A 53 -11.30 7.02 -0.39
C ALA A 53 -10.02 7.19 0.42
N ASP A 54 -9.02 7.94 -0.12
CA ASP A 54 -7.76 8.27 0.59
C ASP A 54 -8.07 8.88 1.97
N LEU A 55 -8.89 9.93 1.97
CA LEU A 55 -9.22 10.66 3.19
C LEU A 55 -9.96 9.80 4.22
N LYS A 56 -10.87 8.91 3.76
CA LYS A 56 -11.64 8.04 4.66
C LYS A 56 -10.81 6.92 5.25
N VAL A 57 -9.90 6.33 4.47
CA VAL A 57 -8.94 5.35 4.99
C VAL A 57 -7.98 6.01 5.97
N ASN A 58 -7.45 7.19 5.63
CA ASN A 58 -6.60 7.98 6.52
C ASN A 58 -7.28 8.25 7.87
N GLU A 59 -8.51 8.77 7.85
CA GLU A 59 -9.30 9.04 9.04
C GLU A 59 -9.52 7.77 9.88
N LEU A 60 -9.89 6.66 9.25
CA LEU A 60 -10.13 5.39 9.92
C LEU A 60 -8.88 4.92 10.67
N ILE A 61 -7.76 4.81 9.97
CA ILE A 61 -6.51 4.24 10.53
C ILE A 61 -5.99 5.11 11.68
N ILE A 62 -5.86 6.42 11.46
CA ILE A 62 -5.33 7.35 12.46
C ILE A 62 -6.21 7.35 13.71
N LYS A 63 -7.53 7.47 13.54
CA LYS A 63 -8.48 7.48 14.63
C LYS A 63 -8.38 6.20 15.46
N ARG A 64 -8.37 5.02 14.83
CA ARG A 64 -8.37 3.74 15.53
C ARG A 64 -7.06 3.47 16.27
N ILE A 65 -5.92 3.80 15.67
CA ILE A 65 -4.63 3.66 16.35
C ILE A 65 -4.60 4.57 17.57
N ASN A 66 -4.98 5.84 17.45
CA ASN A 66 -4.99 6.81 18.54
C ASN A 66 -5.97 6.44 19.65
N GLU A 67 -7.16 5.93 19.33
CA GLU A 67 -8.15 5.51 20.34
C GLU A 67 -7.68 4.29 21.12
N LYS A 68 -7.18 3.27 20.42
CA LYS A 68 -6.83 1.99 21.05
C LYS A 68 -5.51 2.06 21.80
N TYR A 69 -4.56 2.81 21.30
CA TYR A 69 -3.20 2.92 21.82
C TYR A 69 -2.87 4.29 22.40
N LYS A 70 -3.90 5.00 22.93
CA LYS A 70 -3.80 6.37 23.46
C LYS A 70 -2.73 6.60 24.52
N ASN A 71 -2.30 5.54 25.23
CA ASN A 71 -1.28 5.62 26.27
C ASN A 71 0.12 5.25 25.77
N ILE A 72 0.26 4.95 24.48
CA ILE A 72 1.52 4.58 23.86
C ILE A 72 2.08 5.80 23.15
N ASN A 73 3.37 6.06 23.35
CA ASN A 73 4.06 7.16 22.65
C ASN A 73 4.44 6.74 21.23
N TRP A 74 3.46 6.81 20.33
CA TRP A 74 3.61 6.59 18.90
C TRP A 74 3.23 7.84 18.14
N ASP A 75 4.04 8.20 17.15
CA ASP A 75 3.66 9.21 16.16
C ASP A 75 3.10 8.55 14.90
N ILE A 76 2.31 9.30 14.14
CA ILE A 76 1.74 8.83 12.88
C ILE A 76 2.07 9.82 11.78
N LEU A 77 2.83 9.37 10.81
CA LEU A 77 3.16 10.08 9.57
C LEU A 77 2.27 9.53 8.46
N SER A 78 1.37 10.35 7.94
CA SER A 78 0.52 9.98 6.81
C SER A 78 0.78 10.89 5.63
N GLU A 79 0.75 10.34 4.42
CA GLU A 79 0.88 11.08 3.18
C GLU A 79 -0.10 12.27 3.11
N GLU A 80 -1.37 12.03 3.44
CA GLU A 80 -2.41 13.06 3.41
C GLU A 80 -2.20 14.17 4.45
N ASN A 81 -1.62 13.85 5.60
CA ASN A 81 -1.32 14.83 6.63
C ASN A 81 -0.10 15.69 6.27
N VAL A 82 0.91 15.11 5.63
CA VAL A 82 2.10 15.82 5.15
C VAL A 82 1.75 16.78 4.03
N LYS A 83 0.88 16.39 3.11
CA LYS A 83 0.38 17.26 2.03
C LYS A 83 -0.34 18.53 2.56
N ILE A 84 -1.00 18.43 3.71
CA ILE A 84 -1.70 19.53 4.36
C ILE A 84 -0.76 20.42 5.17
N SER A 85 0.24 19.80 5.82
CA SER A 85 1.21 20.48 6.69
C SER A 85 2.53 20.63 5.95
N LEU A 86 2.73 21.73 5.23
CA LEU A 86 3.97 22.05 4.51
C LEU A 86 5.22 22.20 5.41
N ASN A 87 5.12 21.87 6.69
CA ASN A 87 6.20 22.03 7.67
C ASN A 87 6.62 20.68 8.27
N ASN A 88 7.90 20.54 8.44
CA ASN A 88 8.67 19.44 8.98
C ASN A 88 7.91 18.60 10.02
N PHE A 89 7.73 17.32 9.72
CA PHE A 89 7.34 16.33 10.71
C PHE A 89 8.52 16.15 11.67
N ASP A 90 8.43 16.75 12.84
CA ASP A 90 9.42 16.60 13.90
C ASP A 90 8.85 15.62 14.93
N SER A 91 9.30 14.37 14.85
CA SER A 91 8.87 13.33 15.76
C SER A 91 9.81 13.24 16.95
N ASN A 92 9.23 13.26 18.15
CA ASN A 92 9.95 12.99 19.40
C ASN A 92 9.85 11.50 19.82
N SER A 93 9.22 10.66 19.03
CA SER A 93 9.04 9.25 19.32
C SER A 93 10.01 8.38 18.51
N ASP A 94 10.61 7.38 19.18
CA ASP A 94 11.36 6.31 18.50
C ASP A 94 10.47 5.43 17.61
N TRP A 95 9.14 5.47 17.82
CA TRP A 95 8.16 4.64 17.14
C TRP A 95 7.21 5.48 16.30
N ILE A 96 7.19 5.22 15.00
CA ILE A 96 6.40 5.99 14.04
C ILE A 96 5.62 5.05 13.15
N TRP A 97 4.30 5.24 13.12
CA TRP A 97 3.46 4.68 12.06
C TRP A 97 3.61 5.51 10.79
N VAL A 98 3.84 4.83 9.67
CA VAL A 98 3.88 5.45 8.34
C VAL A 98 2.74 4.89 7.53
N LEU A 99 1.87 5.77 7.04
CA LEU A 99 0.64 5.43 6.33
C LEU A 99 0.62 6.07 4.95
N ASP A 100 0.42 5.26 3.93
CA ASP A 100 -0.08 5.65 2.62
C ASP A 100 -1.47 5.02 2.46
N PRO A 101 -2.55 5.83 2.53
CA PRO A 101 -3.92 5.31 2.51
C PRO A 101 -4.32 4.69 1.19
N LEU A 102 -3.73 5.14 0.08
CA LEU A 102 -4.05 4.69 -1.27
C LEU A 102 -2.90 4.94 -2.26
N ASP A 103 -1.91 4.06 -2.27
CA ASP A 103 -0.87 4.01 -3.31
C ASP A 103 -1.47 3.56 -4.65
N GLY A 104 -1.17 4.30 -5.71
CA GLY A 104 -1.72 4.04 -7.03
C GLY A 104 -3.08 4.68 -7.26
N THR A 105 -3.31 5.89 -6.75
CA THR A 105 -4.58 6.62 -6.87
C THR A 105 -5.05 6.78 -8.32
N LYS A 106 -4.14 6.95 -9.30
CA LYS A 106 -4.49 6.99 -10.72
C LYS A 106 -5.08 5.66 -11.22
N ASP A 107 -4.50 4.54 -10.79
CA ASP A 107 -4.98 3.20 -11.11
C ASP A 107 -6.33 2.93 -10.44
N PHE A 108 -6.52 3.41 -9.20
CA PHE A 108 -7.79 3.37 -8.51
C PHE A 108 -8.88 4.11 -9.28
N ILE A 109 -8.62 5.35 -9.73
CA ILE A 109 -9.57 6.17 -10.50
C ILE A 109 -9.86 5.52 -11.87
N GLN A 110 -8.90 4.83 -12.47
CA GLN A 110 -9.04 4.14 -13.75
C GLN A 110 -9.70 2.75 -13.62
N GLY A 111 -9.87 2.22 -12.41
CA GLY A 111 -10.47 0.91 -12.17
C GLY A 111 -9.61 -0.27 -12.63
N THR A 112 -8.27 -0.13 -12.59
CA THR A 112 -7.35 -1.20 -13.02
C THR A 112 -7.17 -2.30 -11.98
N GLY A 113 -7.58 -2.04 -10.72
CA GLY A 113 -7.36 -2.93 -9.58
C GLY A 113 -5.91 -2.93 -9.04
N ASN A 114 -5.01 -2.13 -9.59
CA ASN A 114 -3.60 -2.05 -9.19
C ASN A 114 -3.35 -0.90 -8.21
N TYR A 115 -4.01 -0.94 -7.06
CA TYR A 115 -3.86 0.00 -5.96
C TYR A 115 -3.73 -0.73 -4.63
N ALA A 116 -3.12 -0.08 -3.65
CA ALA A 116 -2.85 -0.67 -2.34
C ALA A 116 -2.90 0.38 -1.22
N MET A 117 -3.14 -0.07 0.02
CA MET A 117 -2.84 0.69 1.23
C MET A 117 -1.56 0.17 1.85
N HIS A 118 -0.67 1.06 2.26
CA HIS A 118 0.54 0.71 2.98
C HIS A 118 0.48 1.25 4.40
N LEU A 119 0.79 0.39 5.37
CA LEU A 119 0.93 0.78 6.77
C LEU A 119 2.16 0.10 7.36
N ALA A 120 3.07 0.86 7.94
CA ALA A 120 4.26 0.33 8.58
C ALA A 120 4.46 0.95 9.97
N LEU A 121 4.92 0.13 10.92
CA LEU A 121 5.46 0.62 12.18
C LEU A 121 6.99 0.61 12.10
N ASN A 122 7.60 1.76 12.22
CA ASN A 122 9.05 1.93 12.26
C ASN A 122 9.53 2.10 13.68
N PHE A 123 10.71 1.58 13.96
CA PHE A 123 11.48 1.85 15.19
C PHE A 123 12.81 2.46 14.81
N ARG A 124 13.07 3.69 15.26
CA ARG A 124 14.31 4.44 14.96
C ARG A 124 14.65 4.36 13.47
N GLU A 125 13.71 4.80 12.63
CA GLU A 125 13.84 4.86 11.17
C GLU A 125 13.95 3.50 10.45
N LYS A 126 13.82 2.38 11.16
CA LYS A 126 13.85 1.03 10.56
C LYS A 126 12.47 0.38 10.59
N PRO A 127 12.03 -0.23 9.49
CA PRO A 127 10.78 -0.98 9.49
C PRO A 127 10.79 -2.11 10.53
N TYR A 128 9.75 -2.18 11.35
CA TYR A 128 9.53 -3.20 12.37
C TYR A 128 8.34 -4.10 12.03
N LEU A 129 7.22 -3.50 11.61
CA LEU A 129 6.06 -4.19 11.06
C LEU A 129 5.69 -3.56 9.73
N GLY A 130 5.21 -4.36 8.79
CA GLY A 130 4.72 -3.88 7.51
C GLY A 130 3.43 -4.58 7.09
N PHE A 131 2.52 -3.80 6.52
CA PHE A 131 1.23 -4.25 6.00
C PHE A 131 1.01 -3.63 4.63
N VAL A 132 0.71 -4.46 3.63
CA VAL A 132 0.33 -4.03 2.28
C VAL A 132 -0.98 -4.71 1.93
N LEU A 133 -2.03 -3.92 1.87
CA LEU A 133 -3.37 -4.38 1.52
C LEU A 133 -3.64 -4.11 0.04
N ILE A 134 -4.02 -5.13 -0.71
CA ILE A 134 -4.44 -5.03 -2.12
C ILE A 134 -5.89 -5.51 -2.20
N PRO A 135 -6.88 -4.59 -2.10
CA PRO A 135 -8.28 -4.93 -1.93
C PRO A 135 -8.85 -5.78 -3.08
N ASP A 136 -8.60 -5.40 -4.32
CA ASP A 136 -9.11 -6.09 -5.50
C ASP A 136 -8.58 -7.51 -5.65
N LYS A 137 -7.37 -7.78 -5.14
CA LYS A 137 -6.78 -9.12 -5.14
C LYS A 137 -7.14 -9.94 -3.89
N ASN A 138 -7.89 -9.34 -2.94
CA ASN A 138 -8.20 -9.97 -1.65
C ASN A 138 -6.93 -10.43 -0.92
N GLN A 139 -5.90 -9.59 -0.89
CA GLN A 139 -4.58 -9.88 -0.32
C GLN A 139 -4.21 -8.85 0.74
N LEU A 140 -3.76 -9.35 1.90
CA LEU A 140 -3.11 -8.57 2.93
C LEU A 140 -1.74 -9.18 3.22
N TRP A 141 -0.69 -8.57 2.71
CA TRP A 141 0.69 -8.93 3.00
C TRP A 141 1.12 -8.35 4.34
N ILE A 142 1.69 -9.20 5.18
CA ILE A 142 2.15 -8.84 6.53
C ILE A 142 3.58 -9.29 6.70
N SER A 143 4.42 -8.42 7.28
CA SER A 143 5.78 -8.75 7.69
C SER A 143 6.03 -8.27 9.12
N ASN A 144 6.61 -9.13 9.96
CA ASN A 144 6.98 -8.81 11.34
C ASN A 144 8.51 -8.72 11.54
N GLY A 145 9.27 -8.58 10.45
CA GLY A 145 10.72 -8.55 10.47
C GLY A 145 11.40 -9.93 10.46
N GLU A 146 10.71 -10.98 10.90
CA GLU A 146 11.19 -12.37 10.88
C GLU A 146 10.57 -13.17 9.75
N LYS A 147 9.27 -12.97 9.53
CA LYS A 147 8.46 -13.67 8.54
C LYS A 147 7.63 -12.71 7.73
N THR A 148 7.34 -13.14 6.50
CA THR A 148 6.40 -12.47 5.61
C THR A 148 5.38 -13.48 5.12
N TRP A 149 4.11 -13.11 5.13
CA TRP A 149 3.02 -13.95 4.63
C TRP A 149 1.91 -13.10 4.03
N CYS A 150 1.08 -13.71 3.21
CA CYS A 150 -0.15 -13.13 2.72
C CYS A 150 -1.35 -13.78 3.40
N GLU A 151 -2.32 -12.97 3.80
CA GLU A 151 -3.62 -13.43 4.28
C GLU A 151 -4.71 -13.01 3.29
N LYS A 152 -5.72 -13.86 3.13
CA LYS A 152 -6.97 -13.51 2.47
C LYS A 152 -8.06 -13.24 3.50
N ARG A 153 -9.15 -12.60 3.08
CA ARG A 153 -10.28 -12.29 3.97
C ARG A 153 -10.95 -13.53 4.58
N ASP A 154 -10.89 -14.67 3.91
CA ASP A 154 -11.39 -15.96 4.41
C ASP A 154 -10.50 -16.61 5.48
N GLY A 155 -9.38 -15.96 5.83
CA GLY A 155 -8.40 -16.45 6.79
C GLY A 155 -7.35 -17.38 6.21
N SER A 156 -7.41 -17.73 4.93
CA SER A 156 -6.35 -18.50 4.29
C SER A 156 -5.05 -17.72 4.22
N LYS A 157 -3.93 -18.42 4.40
CA LYS A 157 -2.58 -17.83 4.44
C LYS A 157 -1.62 -18.58 3.53
N TYR A 158 -0.67 -17.86 2.96
CA TYR A 158 0.44 -18.44 2.22
C TYR A 158 1.70 -17.58 2.36
N GLU A 159 2.85 -18.22 2.13
CA GLU A 159 4.15 -17.55 2.21
C GLU A 159 4.61 -17.09 0.82
N PRO A 160 5.54 -16.12 0.74
CA PRO A 160 6.15 -15.71 -0.52
C PRO A 160 6.77 -16.88 -1.27
N ILE A 161 6.69 -16.84 -2.59
CA ILE A 161 7.34 -17.83 -3.44
C ILE A 161 8.79 -17.43 -3.63
N LEU A 162 9.72 -18.26 -3.15
CA LEU A 162 11.14 -18.06 -3.39
C LEU A 162 11.49 -18.48 -4.83
N LEU A 163 11.62 -17.48 -5.69
CA LEU A 163 12.07 -17.70 -7.06
C LEU A 163 13.57 -18.04 -7.06
N ARG A 164 13.92 -19.25 -7.51
CA ARG A 164 15.32 -19.62 -7.77
C ARG A 164 15.75 -19.05 -9.13
N ASN A 165 17.07 -18.78 -9.27
CA ASN A 165 17.73 -18.20 -10.45
C ASN A 165 17.00 -18.49 -11.76
N ARG A 166 16.34 -17.46 -12.32
CA ARG A 166 15.74 -17.48 -13.65
C ARG A 166 16.64 -16.74 -14.64
N ASN A 167 16.61 -17.17 -15.88
CA ASN A 167 17.19 -16.40 -16.97
C ASN A 167 16.37 -15.11 -17.12
N LEU A 168 17.02 -13.95 -17.30
CA LEU A 168 16.35 -12.66 -17.49
C LEU A 168 15.28 -12.69 -18.60
N ARG A 169 15.49 -13.50 -19.65
CA ARG A 169 14.52 -13.67 -20.74
C ARG A 169 13.27 -14.46 -20.36
N GLU A 170 13.27 -15.13 -19.22
CA GLU A 170 12.13 -15.87 -18.67
C GLU A 170 11.39 -15.05 -17.60
N MET A 171 11.92 -13.87 -17.24
CA MET A 171 11.36 -13.01 -16.21
C MET A 171 10.35 -12.03 -16.79
N THR A 172 9.36 -11.68 -15.96
CA THR A 172 8.45 -10.57 -16.19
C THR A 172 9.02 -9.32 -15.56
N LEU A 173 9.15 -8.24 -16.32
CA LEU A 173 9.48 -6.93 -15.79
C LEU A 173 8.21 -6.23 -15.32
N VAL A 174 8.17 -5.79 -14.07
CA VAL A 174 7.11 -4.91 -13.55
C VAL A 174 7.61 -3.48 -13.49
N THR A 175 6.89 -2.55 -14.09
CA THR A 175 7.30 -1.15 -14.18
C THR A 175 6.11 -0.19 -14.00
N SER A 176 6.40 1.10 -13.81
CA SER A 176 5.39 2.15 -13.70
C SER A 176 5.10 2.78 -15.06
N LYS A 177 3.84 3.14 -15.29
CA LYS A 177 3.41 3.80 -16.54
C LYS A 177 4.07 5.16 -16.76
N ASN A 178 4.23 5.94 -15.68
CA ASN A 178 4.59 7.36 -15.75
C ASN A 178 6.05 7.65 -15.36
N HIS A 179 6.85 6.65 -14.98
CA HIS A 179 8.24 6.83 -14.52
C HIS A 179 9.29 6.20 -15.45
N GLY A 180 8.90 5.84 -16.69
CA GLY A 180 9.81 5.32 -17.69
C GLY A 180 10.69 6.44 -18.30
N ASN A 181 12.01 6.32 -18.11
CA ASN A 181 12.97 7.17 -18.82
C ASN A 181 13.56 6.40 -20.03
N GLU A 182 14.35 7.10 -20.86
CA GLU A 182 15.05 6.52 -22.02
C GLU A 182 15.94 5.32 -21.63
N ILE A 183 16.59 5.39 -20.47
CA ILE A 183 17.45 4.31 -19.96
C ILE A 183 16.65 3.03 -19.74
N LEU A 184 15.48 3.14 -19.10
CA LEU A 184 14.60 1.98 -18.87
C LEU A 184 14.06 1.40 -20.18
N LYS A 185 13.70 2.26 -21.14
CA LYS A 185 13.24 1.81 -22.47
C LYS A 185 14.32 1.02 -23.20
N ASN A 186 15.57 1.52 -23.19
CA ASN A 186 16.71 0.82 -23.79
C ASN A 186 16.99 -0.50 -23.09
N LEU A 187 16.96 -0.54 -21.76
CA LEU A 187 17.14 -1.75 -20.97
C LEU A 187 16.09 -2.83 -21.30
N ILE A 188 14.82 -2.43 -21.43
CA ILE A 188 13.72 -3.33 -21.80
C ILE A 188 13.97 -3.95 -23.19
N GLN A 189 14.46 -3.15 -24.16
CA GLN A 189 14.77 -3.63 -25.49
C GLN A 189 15.98 -4.57 -25.52
N GLU A 190 17.05 -4.24 -24.78
CA GLU A 190 18.29 -5.04 -24.76
C GLU A 190 18.09 -6.40 -24.08
N ILE A 191 17.38 -6.45 -22.95
CA ILE A 191 17.21 -7.68 -22.17
C ILE A 191 16.18 -8.61 -22.82
N ASN A 192 15.19 -8.07 -23.50
CA ASN A 192 14.10 -8.84 -24.13
C ASN A 192 13.39 -9.77 -23.12
N PHE A 193 12.81 -9.14 -22.08
CA PHE A 193 12.02 -9.84 -21.06
C PHE A 193 10.88 -10.65 -21.66
N CYS A 194 10.49 -11.75 -21.02
CA CYS A 194 9.35 -12.57 -21.44
C CYS A 194 8.05 -11.75 -21.49
N LYS A 195 7.87 -10.88 -20.50
CA LYS A 195 6.69 -10.02 -20.38
C LYS A 195 7.05 -8.70 -19.70
N VAL A 196 6.35 -7.65 -20.04
CA VAL A 196 6.40 -6.36 -19.34
C VAL A 196 5.01 -6.05 -18.79
N GLU A 197 4.90 -5.88 -17.49
CA GLU A 197 3.66 -5.49 -16.82
C GLU A 197 3.77 -4.07 -16.27
N ILE A 198 2.69 -3.32 -16.42
CA ILE A 198 2.62 -1.93 -15.97
C ILE A 198 1.63 -1.84 -14.82
N MET A 199 2.12 -1.42 -13.64
CA MET A 199 1.31 -1.23 -12.44
C MET A 199 1.64 0.12 -11.81
N GLY A 200 0.62 0.85 -11.32
CA GLY A 200 0.82 2.13 -10.63
C GLY A 200 1.39 1.94 -9.23
N SER A 201 0.72 1.13 -8.42
CA SER A 201 1.09 0.89 -7.02
C SER A 201 2.43 0.18 -6.86
N ILE A 202 3.27 0.67 -5.95
CA ILE A 202 4.51 -0.02 -5.57
C ILE A 202 4.20 -1.30 -4.79
N GLY A 203 3.16 -1.28 -3.95
CA GLY A 203 2.72 -2.45 -3.21
C GLY A 203 2.26 -3.58 -4.13
N CYS A 204 1.51 -3.26 -5.18
CA CYS A 204 1.09 -4.25 -6.18
C CYS A 204 2.29 -4.85 -6.93
N LYS A 205 3.30 -4.03 -7.28
CA LYS A 205 4.54 -4.52 -7.92
C LYS A 205 5.31 -5.48 -7.03
N ILE A 206 5.53 -5.10 -5.77
CA ILE A 206 6.25 -5.96 -4.82
C ILE A 206 5.47 -7.25 -4.57
N ALA A 207 4.15 -7.18 -4.38
CA ALA A 207 3.31 -8.35 -4.20
C ALA A 207 3.37 -9.31 -5.40
N SER A 208 3.37 -8.80 -6.62
CA SER A 208 3.53 -9.60 -7.84
C SER A 208 4.86 -10.36 -7.87
N ILE A 209 5.96 -9.68 -7.49
CA ILE A 209 7.29 -10.31 -7.41
C ILE A 209 7.33 -11.39 -6.33
N VAL A 210 6.89 -11.09 -5.10
CA VAL A 210 6.96 -12.04 -3.98
C VAL A 210 5.97 -13.21 -4.13
N ASN A 211 4.93 -13.03 -4.94
CA ASN A 211 3.96 -14.07 -5.28
C ASN A 211 4.41 -14.94 -6.48
N GLY A 212 5.54 -14.61 -7.10
CA GLY A 212 6.08 -15.34 -8.24
C GLY A 212 5.33 -15.14 -9.56
N GLU A 213 4.51 -14.08 -9.64
CA GLU A 213 3.76 -13.68 -10.84
C GLU A 213 4.68 -12.92 -11.82
N SER A 214 5.76 -12.33 -11.28
CA SER A 214 6.70 -11.48 -12.04
C SER A 214 8.15 -11.76 -11.70
#